data_15219523bb46c7cefa1ef776f63d8a35
#
_entry.id   15219523bb46c7cefa1ef776f63d8a35
#
_cell.length_a   1.000
_cell.length_b   1.000
_cell.length_c   1.000
_cell.angle_alpha   90.00
_cell.angle_beta   90.00
_cell.angle_gamma   90.00
#
_symmetry.space_group_name_H-M   'P 1'
#
loop_
_entity.id
_entity.type
_entity.pdbx_description
1 polymer ?
#
loop_
_entity_poly.entity_id
_entity_poly.type
_entity_poly.pdbx_seq_one_letter_code
_entity_poly.pdbx_strand_id
1 'polypeptide(L)'
;YREVYDVLHPLQPLERPRPLRRTPFYAQEQALGACFFEARGWEVPRWYEANTPLLRQYPVAERTGWHGQFWSPVAGAEHLATRNTAGLFDMSPLPKLEVAGSGAADWLDTLLTAKVPRKPGRVIYGLFLDENGGIRSDVTITRRTDGRYQIGANGLADLAWLRHALPGDGSVTVRDITGALACLGLWGPHARDIVTRVSEDDWSHAAFPYYTAREMSVGEVPVLALRVSYVGELGWELYVSPEYGAWLWDTLWQAGQDLGLIAAGRAAFDTLRLEKGYRLWGVDMHAEHQPLAAG
;
A
#
# COMPACT_ATOMS: atom_id res chain seq x y z
N TYR A 1 -27.85 13.54 10.98
CA TYR A 1 -28.70 12.81 11.93
C TYR A 1 -29.41 11.63 11.27
N ARG A 2 -30.02 11.79 10.07
CA ARG A 2 -30.67 10.70 9.34
C ARG A 2 -29.71 9.57 8.97
N GLU A 3 -28.50 9.89 8.56
CA GLU A 3 -27.48 8.91 8.13
C GLU A 3 -27.00 8.00 9.28
N VAL A 4 -27.13 8.43 10.55
CA VAL A 4 -26.74 7.63 11.72
C VAL A 4 -27.70 6.45 11.96
N TYR A 5 -28.94 6.56 11.49
CA TYR A 5 -29.98 5.55 11.66
C TYR A 5 -30.32 4.81 10.37
N ASP A 6 -29.56 5.05 9.31
CA ASP A 6 -29.77 4.34 8.04
C ASP A 6 -29.26 2.90 8.10
N VAL A 7 -29.88 2.03 7.34
CA VAL A 7 -29.43 0.64 7.18
C VAL A 7 -28.37 0.63 6.09
N LEU A 8 -27.09 0.58 6.50
CA LEU A 8 -25.97 0.57 5.58
C LEU A 8 -25.81 -0.79 4.91
N HIS A 9 -25.70 -0.80 3.59
CA HIS A 9 -25.32 -1.99 2.85
C HIS A 9 -23.84 -2.32 3.06
N PRO A 10 -23.45 -3.60 2.99
CA PRO A 10 -22.05 -3.95 2.94
C PRO A 10 -21.32 -3.19 1.82
N LEU A 11 -20.15 -2.65 2.14
CA LEU A 11 -19.31 -1.90 1.21
C LEU A 11 -19.93 -0.59 0.67
N GLN A 12 -21.02 -0.11 1.21
CA GLN A 12 -21.63 1.16 0.81
C GLN A 12 -20.64 2.30 1.02
N PRO A 13 -20.33 3.09 -0.03
CA PRO A 13 -19.45 4.23 0.13
C PRO A 13 -20.14 5.36 0.89
N LEU A 14 -19.39 6.16 1.64
CA LEU A 14 -19.90 7.42 2.15
C LEU A 14 -20.25 8.36 0.98
N GLU A 15 -21.42 8.99 1.05
CA GLU A 15 -21.82 9.98 0.06
C GLU A 15 -21.34 11.38 0.42
N ARG A 16 -21.21 11.66 1.70
CA ARG A 16 -20.82 12.98 2.23
C ARG A 16 -19.90 12.85 3.45
N PRO A 17 -18.98 13.79 3.66
CA PRO A 17 -18.53 14.82 2.73
C PRO A 17 -17.61 14.24 1.65
N ARG A 18 -17.92 14.49 0.39
CA ARG A 18 -17.09 14.09 -0.76
C ARG A 18 -17.12 15.17 -1.84
N PRO A 19 -16.04 15.35 -2.65
CA PRO A 19 -14.80 14.56 -2.62
C PRO A 19 -13.91 14.93 -1.45
N LEU A 20 -13.10 13.97 -1.01
CA LEU A 20 -12.10 14.11 0.05
C LEU A 20 -10.70 14.40 -0.50
N ARG A 21 -9.64 14.01 0.25
CA ARG A 21 -8.27 14.11 -0.23
C ARG A 21 -8.08 13.23 -1.48
N ARG A 22 -7.37 13.75 -2.46
CA ARG A 22 -7.07 13.07 -3.73
C ARG A 22 -5.57 12.82 -3.83
N THR A 23 -5.21 11.69 -4.38
CA THR A 23 -3.82 11.37 -4.68
C THR A 23 -3.38 12.05 -5.98
N PRO A 24 -2.08 12.11 -6.28
CA PRO A 24 -1.60 12.60 -7.58
C PRO A 24 -2.07 11.78 -8.78
N PHE A 25 -2.60 10.58 -8.55
CA PHE A 25 -3.07 9.66 -9.59
C PHE A 25 -4.57 9.79 -9.89
N TYR A 26 -5.29 10.59 -9.11
CA TYR A 26 -6.75 10.70 -9.18
C TYR A 26 -7.29 10.97 -10.57
N ALA A 27 -6.61 11.80 -11.37
CA ALA A 27 -7.07 12.13 -12.72
C ALA A 27 -6.97 10.92 -13.67
N GLN A 28 -5.87 10.18 -13.61
CA GLN A 28 -5.67 8.95 -14.38
C GLN A 28 -6.66 7.86 -13.95
N GLU A 29 -6.87 7.71 -12.66
CA GLU A 29 -7.84 6.77 -12.09
C GLU A 29 -9.27 7.11 -12.54
N GLN A 30 -9.64 8.39 -12.50
CA GLN A 30 -10.95 8.86 -12.95
C GLN A 30 -11.13 8.61 -14.46
N ALA A 31 -10.11 8.81 -15.28
CA ALA A 31 -10.14 8.55 -16.72
C ALA A 31 -10.37 7.05 -17.04
N LEU A 32 -9.95 6.15 -16.14
CA LEU A 32 -10.18 4.70 -16.22
C LEU A 32 -11.53 4.27 -15.59
N GLY A 33 -12.37 5.22 -15.17
CA GLY A 33 -13.65 4.93 -14.55
C GLY A 33 -13.53 4.31 -13.18
N ALA A 34 -12.61 4.78 -12.34
CA ALA A 34 -12.46 4.29 -10.97
C ALA A 34 -13.75 4.47 -10.16
N CYS A 35 -14.22 3.39 -9.55
CA CYS A 35 -15.27 3.43 -8.55
C CYS A 35 -14.64 3.77 -7.20
N PHE A 36 -14.71 5.03 -6.80
CA PHE A 36 -14.09 5.50 -5.57
C PHE A 36 -14.93 5.22 -4.32
N PHE A 37 -14.26 4.97 -3.22
CA PHE A 37 -14.84 4.97 -1.88
C PHE A 37 -13.96 5.78 -0.93
N GLU A 38 -14.52 6.14 0.24
CA GLU A 38 -13.74 6.84 1.26
C GLU A 38 -12.96 5.83 2.10
N ALA A 39 -11.67 6.09 2.28
CA ALA A 39 -10.84 5.39 3.25
C ALA A 39 -9.85 6.37 3.91
N ARG A 40 -9.95 6.54 5.24
CA ARG A 40 -9.07 7.38 6.04
C ARG A 40 -9.00 8.83 5.56
N GLY A 41 -10.12 9.35 5.04
CA GLY A 41 -10.22 10.70 4.51
C GLY A 41 -9.68 10.89 3.10
N TRP A 42 -9.46 9.79 2.36
CA TRP A 42 -9.01 9.81 0.97
C TRP A 42 -10.06 9.20 0.04
N GLU A 43 -10.06 9.69 -1.22
CA GLU A 43 -10.69 8.98 -2.33
C GLU A 43 -9.79 7.81 -2.73
N VAL A 44 -10.31 6.58 -2.65
CA VAL A 44 -9.54 5.36 -2.97
C VAL A 44 -10.30 4.55 -4.02
N PRO A 45 -9.66 4.12 -5.13
CA PRO A 45 -10.31 3.29 -6.12
C PRO A 45 -10.57 1.90 -5.57
N ARG A 46 -11.79 1.41 -5.72
CA ARG A 46 -12.21 0.07 -5.33
C ARG A 46 -12.04 -0.93 -6.47
N TRP A 47 -12.43 -0.53 -7.69
CA TRP A 47 -12.20 -1.20 -8.97
C TRP A 47 -12.28 -0.16 -10.08
N TYR A 48 -11.96 -0.55 -11.32
CA TYR A 48 -11.99 0.32 -12.48
C TYR A 48 -12.93 -0.22 -13.56
N GLU A 49 -13.90 0.57 -14.00
CA GLU A 49 -14.88 0.16 -15.04
C GLU A 49 -14.21 -0.14 -16.40
N ALA A 50 -13.05 0.47 -16.68
CA ALA A 50 -12.25 0.13 -17.86
C ALA A 50 -11.83 -1.35 -17.92
N ASN A 51 -11.81 -2.04 -16.77
CA ASN A 51 -11.48 -3.46 -16.65
C ASN A 51 -12.68 -4.41 -16.90
N THR A 52 -13.89 -3.90 -17.13
CA THR A 52 -15.08 -4.74 -17.44
C THR A 52 -14.84 -5.77 -18.55
N PRO A 53 -14.09 -5.48 -19.64
CA PRO A 53 -13.77 -6.47 -20.67
C PRO A 53 -13.01 -7.70 -20.16
N LEU A 54 -12.28 -7.59 -19.04
CA LEU A 54 -11.56 -8.72 -18.42
C LEU A 54 -12.50 -9.86 -17.98
N LEU A 55 -13.78 -9.56 -17.71
CA LEU A 55 -14.78 -10.57 -17.36
C LEU A 55 -14.99 -11.63 -18.45
N ARG A 56 -14.64 -11.32 -19.70
CA ARG A 56 -14.66 -12.31 -20.79
C ARG A 56 -13.56 -13.36 -20.65
N GLN A 57 -12.41 -12.94 -20.14
CA GLN A 57 -11.24 -13.81 -19.91
C GLN A 57 -11.26 -14.43 -18.52
N TYR A 58 -11.71 -13.67 -17.53
CA TYR A 58 -11.77 -14.05 -16.13
C TYR A 58 -13.22 -13.93 -15.62
N PRO A 59 -14.09 -14.90 -15.94
CA PRO A 59 -15.48 -14.85 -15.51
C PRO A 59 -15.59 -14.97 -14.00
N VAL A 60 -16.28 -14.01 -13.37
CA VAL A 60 -16.55 -13.95 -11.94
C VAL A 60 -18.07 -13.92 -11.74
N ALA A 61 -18.57 -14.79 -10.88
CA ALA A 61 -20.00 -14.83 -10.60
C ALA A 61 -20.47 -13.53 -9.91
N GLU A 62 -21.59 -13.00 -10.38
CA GLU A 62 -22.21 -11.83 -9.76
C GLU A 62 -22.75 -12.18 -8.37
N ARG A 63 -22.69 -11.22 -7.47
CA ARG A 63 -23.37 -11.27 -6.18
C ARG A 63 -24.72 -10.56 -6.31
N THR A 64 -25.78 -11.22 -5.90
CA THR A 64 -27.13 -10.67 -5.95
C THR A 64 -27.66 -10.37 -4.55
N GLY A 65 -28.70 -9.54 -4.47
CA GLY A 65 -29.35 -9.19 -3.22
C GLY A 65 -28.63 -8.08 -2.45
N TRP A 66 -28.96 -7.96 -1.18
CA TRP A 66 -28.57 -6.85 -0.32
C TRP A 66 -27.03 -6.67 -0.20
N HIS A 67 -26.28 -7.76 -0.13
CA HIS A 67 -24.82 -7.75 0.02
C HIS A 67 -24.07 -7.53 -1.31
N GLY A 68 -24.75 -7.58 -2.44
CA GLY A 68 -24.15 -7.37 -3.77
C GLY A 68 -24.25 -5.94 -4.30
N GLN A 69 -25.04 -5.07 -3.66
CA GLN A 69 -25.38 -3.76 -4.21
C GLN A 69 -24.17 -2.85 -4.50
N PHE A 70 -23.15 -2.89 -3.64
CA PHE A 70 -21.92 -2.08 -3.78
C PHE A 70 -20.68 -2.93 -4.06
N TRP A 71 -20.89 -4.06 -4.72
CA TRP A 71 -19.83 -4.97 -5.14
C TRP A 71 -19.85 -5.11 -6.67
N SER A 72 -18.67 -5.36 -7.28
CA SER A 72 -18.54 -5.60 -8.71
C SER A 72 -17.71 -6.85 -8.98
N PRO A 73 -18.10 -7.71 -9.95
CA PRO A 73 -17.29 -8.83 -10.39
C PRO A 73 -15.97 -8.39 -11.04
N VAL A 74 -15.88 -7.13 -11.50
CA VAL A 74 -14.66 -6.55 -12.06
C VAL A 74 -13.50 -6.62 -11.07
N ALA A 75 -13.74 -6.44 -9.77
CA ALA A 75 -12.71 -6.59 -8.74
C ALA A 75 -12.07 -8.00 -8.72
N GLY A 76 -12.86 -9.04 -8.96
CA GLY A 76 -12.36 -10.40 -9.09
C GLY A 76 -11.57 -10.62 -10.38
N ALA A 77 -11.99 -10.00 -11.49
CA ALA A 77 -11.24 -10.04 -12.73
C ALA A 77 -9.91 -9.28 -12.63
N GLU A 78 -9.86 -8.14 -11.93
CA GLU A 78 -8.62 -7.41 -11.61
C GLU A 78 -7.65 -8.27 -10.77
N HIS A 79 -8.18 -9.01 -9.78
CA HIS A 79 -7.38 -9.97 -9.02
C HIS A 79 -6.70 -11.00 -9.95
N LEU A 80 -7.49 -11.69 -10.79
CA LEU A 80 -6.97 -12.71 -11.68
C LEU A 80 -6.02 -12.15 -12.74
N ALA A 81 -6.30 -10.97 -13.28
CA ALA A 81 -5.41 -10.29 -14.21
C ALA A 81 -4.07 -9.95 -13.54
N THR A 82 -4.08 -9.44 -12.30
CA THR A 82 -2.85 -9.15 -11.55
C THR A 82 -2.00 -10.42 -11.35
N ARG A 83 -2.63 -11.57 -11.05
CA ARG A 83 -1.93 -12.86 -10.92
C ARG A 83 -1.29 -13.34 -12.23
N ASN A 84 -1.90 -13.03 -13.37
CA ASN A 84 -1.47 -13.53 -14.67
C ASN A 84 -0.59 -12.56 -15.46
N THR A 85 -0.70 -11.25 -15.18
CA THR A 85 0.03 -10.20 -15.90
C THR A 85 0.70 -9.22 -14.95
N ALA A 86 0.11 -8.02 -14.73
CA ALA A 86 0.55 -7.06 -13.73
C ALA A 86 -0.59 -6.10 -13.36
N GLY A 87 -0.60 -5.66 -12.11
CA GLY A 87 -1.49 -4.63 -11.60
C GLY A 87 -0.74 -3.41 -11.06
N LEU A 88 -1.28 -2.24 -11.33
CA LEU A 88 -0.85 -0.95 -10.79
C LEU A 88 -1.84 -0.49 -9.73
N PHE A 89 -1.37 -0.25 -8.51
CA PHE A 89 -2.20 0.07 -7.34
C PHE A 89 -1.80 1.40 -6.73
N ASP A 90 -2.76 2.28 -6.44
CA ASP A 90 -2.49 3.49 -5.65
C ASP A 90 -2.38 3.15 -4.17
N MET A 91 -1.15 3.26 -3.65
CA MET A 91 -0.80 3.04 -2.25
C MET A 91 -0.57 4.36 -1.49
N SER A 92 -0.83 5.52 -2.13
CA SER A 92 -0.60 6.84 -1.51
C SER A 92 -1.43 7.09 -0.26
N PRO A 93 -2.68 6.61 -0.14
CA PRO A 93 -3.47 6.80 1.08
C PRO A 93 -2.97 6.06 2.32
N LEU A 94 -2.08 5.07 2.16
CA LEU A 94 -1.53 4.35 3.31
C LEU A 94 -0.59 5.26 4.11
N PRO A 95 -0.71 5.30 5.45
CA PRO A 95 0.11 6.17 6.29
C PRO A 95 1.60 5.86 6.19
N LYS A 96 2.39 6.91 6.04
CA LYS A 96 3.85 6.88 6.04
C LYS A 96 4.36 7.79 7.11
N LEU A 97 5.16 7.25 8.03
CA LEU A 97 5.77 8.01 9.10
C LEU A 97 7.28 8.06 8.90
N GLU A 98 7.89 9.17 9.26
CA GLU A 98 9.34 9.27 9.39
C GLU A 98 9.71 9.24 10.87
N VAL A 99 10.66 8.38 11.22
CA VAL A 99 11.36 8.39 12.50
C VAL A 99 12.79 8.81 12.24
N ALA A 100 13.28 9.83 12.93
CA ALA A 100 14.62 10.37 12.72
C ALA A 100 15.31 10.75 14.04
N GLY A 101 16.63 10.61 14.05
CA GLY A 101 17.48 11.01 15.17
C GLY A 101 18.57 9.99 15.49
N SER A 102 19.54 10.40 16.31
CA SER A 102 20.66 9.54 16.71
C SER A 102 20.22 8.31 17.54
N GLY A 103 19.15 8.45 18.32
CA GLY A 103 18.56 7.38 19.12
C GLY A 103 17.53 6.53 18.40
N ALA A 104 17.17 6.87 17.13
CA ALA A 104 16.02 6.27 16.43
C ALA A 104 16.08 4.75 16.31
N ALA A 105 17.27 4.20 16.01
CA ALA A 105 17.44 2.77 15.83
C ALA A 105 17.23 1.98 17.14
N ASP A 106 17.86 2.46 18.22
CA ASP A 106 17.79 1.78 19.52
C ASP A 106 16.40 1.92 20.13
N TRP A 107 15.79 3.09 19.99
CA TRP A 107 14.43 3.31 20.44
C TRP A 107 13.42 2.42 19.69
N LEU A 108 13.50 2.33 18.35
CA LEU A 108 12.63 1.44 17.58
C LEU A 108 12.83 -0.03 17.95
N ASP A 109 14.07 -0.48 18.29
CA ASP A 109 14.33 -1.84 18.76
C ASP A 109 13.63 -2.15 20.10
N THR A 110 13.28 -1.14 20.91
CA THR A 110 12.52 -1.36 22.15
C THR A 110 11.02 -1.54 21.92
N LEU A 111 10.51 -1.10 20.77
CA LEU A 111 9.08 -1.11 20.45
C LEU A 111 8.67 -2.23 19.51
N LEU A 112 9.62 -2.75 18.71
CA LEU A 112 9.33 -3.65 17.61
C LEU A 112 9.68 -5.10 17.96
N THR A 113 8.88 -6.05 17.51
CA THR A 113 9.16 -7.48 17.68
C THR A 113 10.30 -8.00 16.81
N ALA A 114 10.71 -7.23 15.80
CA ALA A 114 11.81 -7.57 14.89
C ALA A 114 13.00 -6.64 15.08
N LYS A 115 14.21 -7.10 14.73
CA LYS A 115 15.42 -6.27 14.78
C LYS A 115 15.39 -5.18 13.75
N VAL A 116 15.52 -3.93 14.18
CA VAL A 116 15.55 -2.74 13.32
C VAL A 116 16.81 -2.75 12.43
N PRO A 117 16.66 -2.48 11.12
CA PRO A 117 17.78 -2.52 10.20
C PRO A 117 18.85 -1.48 10.57
N ARG A 118 20.12 -1.90 10.58
CA ARG A 118 21.28 -1.01 10.84
C ARG A 118 21.99 -0.55 9.56
N LYS A 119 21.64 -1.16 8.41
CA LYS A 119 22.21 -0.79 7.10
C LYS A 119 21.15 -0.08 6.25
N PRO A 120 21.45 1.07 5.63
CA PRO A 120 20.56 1.70 4.66
C PRO A 120 20.13 0.72 3.55
N GLY A 121 18.93 0.92 3.02
CA GLY A 121 18.35 0.05 1.98
C GLY A 121 17.83 -1.29 2.48
N ARG A 122 17.77 -1.53 3.79
CA ARG A 122 17.10 -2.72 4.34
C ARG A 122 15.68 -2.40 4.78
N VAL A 123 14.79 -3.34 4.52
CA VAL A 123 13.39 -3.31 4.91
C VAL A 123 13.11 -4.47 5.84
N ILE A 124 12.28 -4.27 6.85
CA ILE A 124 11.76 -5.34 7.71
C ILE A 124 10.26 -5.16 7.91
N TYR A 125 9.59 -6.26 8.19
CA TYR A 125 8.24 -6.29 8.73
C TYR A 125 8.33 -6.65 10.22
N GLY A 126 7.48 -6.03 11.05
CA GLY A 126 7.41 -6.32 12.47
C GLY A 126 6.12 -5.81 13.08
N LEU A 127 5.91 -6.17 14.33
CA LEU A 127 4.72 -5.81 15.10
C LEU A 127 5.09 -4.85 16.22
N PHE A 128 4.22 -3.87 16.47
CA PHE A 128 4.16 -3.16 17.73
C PHE A 128 3.18 -3.90 18.65
N LEU A 129 3.57 -4.11 19.89
CA LEU A 129 2.73 -4.76 20.88
C LEU A 129 2.28 -3.78 21.96
N ASP A 130 1.16 -4.07 22.58
CA ASP A 130 0.76 -3.42 23.83
C ASP A 130 1.42 -4.08 25.06
N GLU A 131 1.12 -3.56 26.24
CA GLU A 131 1.68 -4.02 27.52
C GLU A 131 1.28 -5.46 27.88
N ASN A 132 0.22 -5.98 27.27
CA ASN A 132 -0.29 -7.35 27.47
C ASN A 132 0.20 -8.31 26.37
N GLY A 133 1.01 -7.84 25.43
CA GLY A 133 1.49 -8.61 24.29
C GLY A 133 0.49 -8.70 23.13
N GLY A 134 -0.58 -7.91 23.15
CA GLY A 134 -1.54 -7.80 22.06
C GLY A 134 -0.98 -7.02 20.87
N ILE A 135 -1.36 -7.41 19.65
CA ILE A 135 -0.89 -6.78 18.41
C ILE A 135 -1.51 -5.39 18.26
N ARG A 136 -0.76 -4.36 18.60
CA ARG A 136 -1.18 -2.98 18.47
C ARG A 136 -1.18 -2.47 17.04
N SER A 137 -0.21 -2.89 16.26
CA SER A 137 -0.08 -2.57 14.82
C SER A 137 0.96 -3.46 14.18
N ASP A 138 0.86 -3.68 12.88
CA ASP A 138 1.90 -4.23 12.05
C ASP A 138 2.48 -3.14 11.15
N VAL A 139 3.79 -3.17 10.95
CA VAL A 139 4.49 -2.11 10.24
C VAL A 139 5.60 -2.66 9.35
N THR A 140 5.86 -1.94 8.28
CA THR A 140 7.06 -2.12 7.47
C THR A 140 8.03 -0.98 7.78
N ILE A 141 9.26 -1.30 8.17
CA ILE A 141 10.29 -0.30 8.49
C ILE A 141 11.42 -0.37 7.47
N THR A 142 11.68 0.76 6.84
CA THR A 142 12.75 0.94 5.86
C THR A 142 13.80 1.89 6.41
N ARG A 143 15.06 1.47 6.49
CA ARG A 143 16.16 2.39 6.79
C ARG A 143 16.55 3.14 5.52
N ARG A 144 16.28 4.45 5.50
CA ARG A 144 16.59 5.34 4.38
C ARG A 144 18.07 5.76 4.36
N THR A 145 18.50 6.35 5.47
CA THR A 145 19.86 6.84 5.69
C THR A 145 20.24 6.59 7.14
N ASP A 146 21.44 7.03 7.56
CA ASP A 146 21.79 6.98 8.96
C ASP A 146 20.85 7.84 9.81
N GLY A 147 20.29 7.21 10.85
CA GLY A 147 19.34 7.85 11.75
C GLY A 147 17.99 8.20 11.14
N ARG A 148 17.64 7.74 9.91
CA ARG A 148 16.31 7.97 9.29
C ARG A 148 15.64 6.70 8.87
N TYR A 149 14.38 6.55 9.30
CA TYR A 149 13.52 5.42 9.00
C TYR A 149 12.18 5.88 8.42
N GLN A 150 11.73 5.20 7.38
CA GLN A 150 10.36 5.32 6.87
C GLN A 150 9.55 4.12 7.39
N ILE A 151 8.40 4.41 7.95
CA ILE A 151 7.49 3.38 8.48
C ILE A 151 6.20 3.42 7.66
N GLY A 152 5.85 2.30 7.04
CA GLY A 152 4.50 2.04 6.55
C GLY A 152 3.64 1.61 7.72
N ALA A 153 2.63 2.41 8.06
CA ALA A 153 1.80 2.28 9.25
C ALA A 153 0.31 2.10 8.92
N ASN A 154 -0.51 1.77 9.91
CA ASN A 154 -1.94 1.54 9.70
C ASN A 154 -2.81 2.77 9.91
N GLY A 155 -2.37 3.76 10.67
CA GLY A 155 -3.18 4.93 10.91
C GLY A 155 -2.56 6.00 11.82
N LEU A 156 -3.35 7.04 12.09
CA LEU A 156 -2.96 8.12 13.01
C LEU A 156 -2.81 7.64 14.46
N ALA A 157 -3.42 6.51 14.81
CA ALA A 157 -3.24 5.90 16.13
C ALA A 157 -1.79 5.44 16.35
N ASP A 158 -1.11 4.95 15.30
CA ASP A 158 0.30 4.60 15.36
C ASP A 158 1.17 5.83 15.58
N LEU A 159 0.87 6.93 14.86
CA LEU A 159 1.57 8.21 15.06
C LEU A 159 1.41 8.74 16.49
N ALA A 160 0.20 8.71 17.01
CA ALA A 160 -0.08 9.18 18.37
C ALA A 160 0.65 8.34 19.42
N TRP A 161 0.63 7.02 19.25
CA TRP A 161 1.32 6.09 20.15
C TRP A 161 2.84 6.26 20.08
N LEU A 162 3.43 6.32 18.91
CA LEU A 162 4.87 6.54 18.74
C LEU A 162 5.30 7.88 19.35
N ARG A 163 4.50 8.93 19.20
CA ARG A 163 4.78 10.24 19.84
C ARG A 163 4.70 10.18 21.37
N HIS A 164 3.76 9.40 21.91
CA HIS A 164 3.65 9.19 23.36
C HIS A 164 4.84 8.40 23.92
N ALA A 165 5.37 7.45 23.13
CA ALA A 165 6.51 6.61 23.51
C ALA A 165 7.88 7.28 23.29
N LEU A 166 7.95 8.52 22.78
CA LEU A 166 9.22 9.21 22.52
C LEU A 166 10.07 9.34 23.79
N PRO A 167 11.40 9.13 23.69
CA PRO A 167 12.28 9.48 24.79
C PRO A 167 12.27 10.99 25.00
N GLY A 168 12.25 11.42 26.24
CA GLY A 168 12.12 12.84 26.60
C GLY A 168 13.38 13.69 26.34
N ASP A 169 14.44 13.12 25.80
CA ASP A 169 15.77 13.73 25.62
C ASP A 169 15.95 14.43 24.25
N GLY A 170 14.94 14.36 23.37
CA GLY A 170 15.00 14.95 22.03
C GLY A 170 15.86 14.17 21.01
N SER A 171 16.37 12.98 21.36
CA SER A 171 17.21 12.14 20.49
C SER A 171 16.43 11.53 19.31
N VAL A 172 15.08 11.52 19.36
CA VAL A 172 14.20 10.94 18.35
C VAL A 172 13.04 11.89 18.03
N THR A 173 12.70 11.97 16.74
CA THR A 173 11.51 12.67 16.24
C THR A 173 10.64 11.74 15.41
N VAL A 174 9.31 11.95 15.46
CA VAL A 174 8.33 11.21 14.65
C VAL A 174 7.43 12.20 13.90
N ARG A 175 7.35 12.05 12.58
CA ARG A 175 6.54 12.91 11.70
C ARG A 175 5.64 12.10 10.78
N ASP A 176 4.46 12.62 10.50
CA ASP A 176 3.61 12.13 9.39
C ASP A 176 4.13 12.71 8.08
N ILE A 177 4.51 11.85 7.15
CA ILE A 177 4.98 12.20 5.81
C ILE A 177 4.04 11.65 4.72
N THR A 178 2.85 11.20 5.08
CA THR A 178 1.87 10.61 4.14
C THR A 178 1.57 11.54 2.97
N GLY A 179 1.37 12.82 3.23
CA GLY A 179 1.10 13.81 2.18
C GLY A 179 2.32 14.25 1.36
N ALA A 180 3.52 13.88 1.80
CA ALA A 180 4.77 14.25 1.13
C ALA A 180 5.25 13.18 0.13
N LEU A 181 4.63 11.99 0.12
CA LEU A 181 5.02 10.85 -0.72
C LEU A 181 3.80 10.22 -1.38
N ALA A 182 3.76 10.26 -2.70
CA ALA A 182 2.92 9.37 -3.49
C ALA A 182 3.56 7.97 -3.56
N CYS A 183 2.75 6.94 -3.74
CA CYS A 183 3.23 5.57 -3.87
C CYS A 183 2.39 4.78 -4.85
N LEU A 184 3.02 4.18 -5.85
CA LEU A 184 2.42 3.16 -6.70
C LEU A 184 2.96 1.78 -6.35
N GLY A 185 2.06 0.82 -6.17
CA GLY A 185 2.41 -0.58 -6.15
C GLY A 185 2.34 -1.15 -7.56
N LEU A 186 3.42 -1.72 -8.06
CA LEU A 186 3.46 -2.46 -9.33
C LEU A 186 3.76 -3.91 -9.01
N TRP A 187 2.78 -4.80 -9.19
CA TRP A 187 2.90 -6.22 -8.86
C TRP A 187 2.30 -7.11 -9.93
N GLY A 188 2.93 -8.26 -10.14
CA GLY A 188 2.52 -9.32 -11.05
C GLY A 188 3.71 -9.97 -11.74
N PRO A 189 3.52 -11.08 -12.45
CA PRO A 189 4.59 -11.77 -13.18
C PRO A 189 5.39 -10.86 -14.11
N HIS A 190 4.72 -9.91 -14.80
CA HIS A 190 5.35 -8.99 -15.74
C HIS A 190 5.85 -7.66 -15.12
N ALA A 191 5.76 -7.49 -13.79
CA ALA A 191 6.17 -6.24 -13.15
C ALA A 191 7.63 -5.88 -13.44
N ARG A 192 8.54 -6.88 -13.47
CA ARG A 192 9.95 -6.65 -13.81
C ARG A 192 10.11 -6.25 -15.27
N ASP A 193 9.44 -6.93 -16.17
CA ASP A 193 9.54 -6.67 -17.61
C ASP A 193 9.11 -5.22 -17.91
N ILE A 194 8.09 -4.73 -17.19
CA ILE A 194 7.59 -3.36 -17.32
C ILE A 194 8.65 -2.35 -16.87
N VAL A 195 9.18 -2.48 -15.64
CA VAL A 195 10.13 -1.48 -15.14
C VAL A 195 11.43 -1.47 -15.91
N THR A 196 11.91 -2.61 -16.40
CA THR A 196 13.16 -2.70 -17.19
C THR A 196 13.05 -2.06 -18.57
N ARG A 197 11.84 -1.84 -19.10
CA ARG A 197 11.63 -1.10 -20.36
C ARG A 197 11.87 0.41 -20.22
N VAL A 198 11.72 0.92 -19.01
CA VAL A 198 11.75 2.36 -18.70
C VAL A 198 12.77 2.73 -17.65
N SER A 199 13.71 1.85 -17.36
CA SER A 199 14.76 2.08 -16.37
C SER A 199 16.07 1.43 -16.82
N GLU A 200 17.17 2.15 -16.70
CA GLU A 200 18.51 1.63 -16.93
C GLU A 200 19.11 0.93 -15.70
N ASP A 201 18.44 1.05 -14.56
CA ASP A 201 18.84 0.43 -13.31
C ASP A 201 18.66 -1.10 -13.34
N ASP A 202 19.45 -1.82 -12.53
CA ASP A 202 19.34 -3.27 -12.40
C ASP A 202 18.24 -3.68 -11.42
N TRP A 203 17.10 -4.14 -11.96
CA TRP A 203 15.95 -4.68 -11.23
C TRP A 203 16.00 -6.19 -11.05
N SER A 204 17.11 -6.84 -11.35
CA SER A 204 17.26 -8.29 -11.19
C SER A 204 17.14 -8.73 -9.74
N HIS A 205 16.90 -10.03 -9.53
CA HIS A 205 16.85 -10.59 -8.18
C HIS A 205 18.18 -10.46 -7.43
N ALA A 206 19.28 -10.56 -8.13
CA ALA A 206 20.62 -10.48 -7.56
C ALA A 206 20.95 -9.07 -7.07
N ALA A 207 20.64 -8.05 -7.89
CA ALA A 207 20.88 -6.67 -7.55
C ALA A 207 19.86 -6.09 -6.57
N PHE A 208 18.61 -6.55 -6.64
CA PHE A 208 17.52 -6.02 -5.82
C PHE A 208 16.77 -7.16 -5.07
N PRO A 209 17.36 -7.72 -4.00
CA PRO A 209 16.74 -8.80 -3.21
C PRO A 209 15.44 -8.36 -2.53
N TYR A 210 14.59 -9.34 -2.20
CA TYR A 210 13.36 -9.10 -1.42
C TYR A 210 13.67 -8.50 -0.04
N TYR A 211 12.79 -7.65 0.47
CA TYR A 211 12.99 -6.85 1.69
C TYR A 211 14.21 -5.90 1.62
N THR A 212 14.41 -5.30 0.45
CA THR A 212 15.37 -4.20 0.28
C THR A 212 14.70 -2.98 -0.35
N ALA A 213 15.32 -1.82 -0.15
CA ALA A 213 14.94 -0.54 -0.72
C ALA A 213 16.13 0.06 -1.47
N ARG A 214 15.87 0.69 -2.61
CA ARG A 214 16.88 1.36 -3.43
C ARG A 214 16.32 2.64 -4.04
N GLU A 215 17.14 3.67 -4.13
CA GLU A 215 16.88 4.81 -5.00
C GLU A 215 17.13 4.34 -6.44
N MET A 216 16.14 4.52 -7.30
CA MET A 216 16.09 4.04 -8.68
C MET A 216 15.50 5.14 -9.56
N SER A 217 15.52 4.93 -10.89
CA SER A 217 14.85 5.80 -11.84
C SER A 217 13.84 5.02 -12.67
N VAL A 218 12.67 5.57 -12.89
CA VAL A 218 11.64 5.06 -13.81
C VAL A 218 11.43 6.13 -14.88
N GLY A 219 11.99 5.92 -16.07
CA GLY A 219 12.23 7.01 -17.00
C GLY A 219 13.13 8.05 -16.34
N GLU A 220 12.71 9.30 -16.38
CA GLU A 220 13.40 10.42 -15.72
C GLU A 220 12.91 10.67 -14.28
N VAL A 221 11.98 9.84 -13.78
CA VAL A 221 11.39 10.01 -12.45
C VAL A 221 12.24 9.32 -11.40
N PRO A 222 12.83 10.05 -10.43
CA PRO A 222 13.52 9.45 -9.31
C PRO A 222 12.52 8.82 -8.34
N VAL A 223 12.72 7.56 -8.00
CA VAL A 223 11.85 6.80 -7.09
C VAL A 223 12.65 6.14 -5.98
N LEU A 224 12.09 6.08 -4.79
CA LEU A 224 12.51 5.08 -3.81
C LEU A 224 11.68 3.82 -4.07
N ALA A 225 12.30 2.78 -4.55
CA ALA A 225 11.68 1.49 -4.77
C ALA A 225 11.89 0.57 -3.55
N LEU A 226 10.83 -0.02 -3.02
CA LEU A 226 10.87 -1.06 -2.00
C LEU A 226 10.43 -2.38 -2.62
N ARG A 227 11.29 -3.40 -2.59
CA ARG A 227 10.90 -4.73 -3.05
C ARG A 227 10.15 -5.47 -1.96
N VAL A 228 8.88 -5.15 -1.87
CA VAL A 228 7.90 -5.74 -0.95
C VAL A 228 6.60 -6.03 -1.70
N SER A 229 5.78 -6.92 -1.18
CA SER A 229 4.50 -7.23 -1.79
C SER A 229 3.50 -7.67 -0.72
N TYR A 230 2.37 -6.97 -0.66
CA TYR A 230 1.23 -7.40 0.15
C TYR A 230 0.22 -8.21 -0.66
N VAL A 231 0.36 -8.24 -1.98
CA VAL A 231 -0.48 -9.06 -2.88
C VAL A 231 0.14 -10.43 -3.19
N GLY A 232 1.40 -10.66 -2.78
CA GLY A 232 2.09 -11.94 -2.92
C GLY A 232 2.63 -12.22 -4.31
N GLU A 233 2.76 -11.19 -5.16
CA GLU A 233 3.37 -11.24 -6.48
C GLU A 233 4.71 -10.51 -6.51
N LEU A 234 5.51 -10.80 -7.54
CA LEU A 234 6.73 -10.05 -7.84
C LEU A 234 6.39 -8.57 -8.05
N GLY A 235 7.18 -7.68 -7.48
CA GLY A 235 7.05 -6.25 -7.76
C GLY A 235 7.58 -5.36 -6.65
N TRP A 236 7.16 -4.11 -6.68
CA TRP A 236 7.70 -3.03 -5.87
C TRP A 236 6.64 -2.01 -5.48
N GLU A 237 6.84 -1.40 -4.32
CA GLU A 237 6.27 -0.11 -3.98
C GLU A 237 7.23 0.97 -4.47
N LEU A 238 6.73 1.89 -5.31
CA LEU A 238 7.48 2.98 -5.92
C LEU A 238 7.05 4.29 -5.28
N TYR A 239 7.87 4.80 -4.39
CA TYR A 239 7.62 6.05 -3.68
C TYR A 239 8.23 7.22 -4.45
N VAL A 240 7.45 8.28 -4.60
CA VAL A 240 7.84 9.47 -5.36
C VAL A 240 7.28 10.73 -4.70
N SER A 241 7.93 11.86 -4.95
CA SER A 241 7.35 13.16 -4.60
C SER A 241 6.07 13.40 -5.40
N PRO A 242 5.00 13.96 -4.80
CA PRO A 242 3.69 14.06 -5.44
C PRO A 242 3.66 14.73 -6.81
N GLU A 243 4.55 15.70 -7.05
CA GLU A 243 4.67 16.40 -8.33
C GLU A 243 5.09 15.50 -9.50
N TYR A 244 5.78 14.39 -9.23
CA TYR A 244 6.15 13.40 -10.23
C TYR A 244 5.11 12.27 -10.38
N GLY A 245 4.06 12.27 -9.57
CA GLY A 245 3.11 11.17 -9.51
C GLY A 245 2.48 10.84 -10.86
N ALA A 246 1.88 11.84 -11.52
CA ALA A 246 1.25 11.64 -12.82
C ALA A 246 2.25 11.13 -13.88
N TRP A 247 3.47 11.67 -13.87
CA TRP A 247 4.52 11.23 -14.79
C TRP A 247 4.95 9.78 -14.55
N LEU A 248 5.12 9.38 -13.28
CA LEU A 248 5.41 7.98 -12.93
C LEU A 248 4.31 7.04 -13.41
N TRP A 249 3.04 7.40 -13.17
CA TRP A 249 1.90 6.63 -13.66
C TRP A 249 1.94 6.45 -15.17
N ASP A 250 2.01 7.56 -15.91
CA ASP A 250 1.95 7.55 -17.38
C ASP A 250 3.11 6.75 -17.98
N THR A 251 4.33 6.87 -17.40
CA THR A 251 5.51 6.11 -17.84
C THR A 251 5.30 4.60 -17.69
N LEU A 252 4.85 4.15 -16.52
CA LEU A 252 4.59 2.73 -16.27
C LEU A 252 3.40 2.23 -17.08
N TRP A 253 2.34 3.03 -17.16
CA TRP A 253 1.12 2.70 -17.89
C TRP A 253 1.41 2.42 -19.36
N GLN A 254 2.14 3.31 -20.03
CA GLN A 254 2.53 3.16 -21.43
C GLN A 254 3.43 1.93 -21.64
N ALA A 255 4.40 1.71 -20.76
CA ALA A 255 5.35 0.60 -20.85
C ALA A 255 4.70 -0.79 -20.66
N GLY A 256 3.57 -0.84 -19.95
CA GLY A 256 2.93 -2.11 -19.57
C GLY A 256 1.73 -2.52 -20.42
N GLN A 257 1.23 -1.68 -21.35
CA GLN A 257 -0.03 -1.94 -22.06
C GLN A 257 -0.01 -3.26 -22.87
N ASP A 258 1.03 -3.51 -23.62
CA ASP A 258 1.19 -4.74 -24.41
C ASP A 258 1.55 -5.97 -23.57
N LEU A 259 1.92 -5.76 -22.28
CA LEU A 259 2.14 -6.81 -21.28
C LEU A 259 0.90 -7.06 -20.42
N GLY A 260 -0.23 -6.44 -20.74
CA GLY A 260 -1.48 -6.62 -20.01
C GLY A 260 -1.52 -5.94 -18.64
N LEU A 261 -0.75 -4.86 -18.44
CA LEU A 261 -0.85 -4.04 -17.24
C LEU A 261 -2.25 -3.45 -17.10
N ILE A 262 -2.83 -3.60 -15.93
CA ILE A 262 -4.09 -2.98 -15.54
C ILE A 262 -3.91 -2.03 -14.35
N ALA A 263 -4.77 -1.04 -14.22
CA ALA A 263 -5.00 -0.40 -12.94
C ALA A 263 -5.90 -1.34 -12.11
N ALA A 264 -5.57 -1.59 -10.85
CA ALA A 264 -6.35 -2.48 -10.01
C ALA A 264 -6.68 -1.82 -8.67
N GLY A 265 -7.92 -2.02 -8.22
CA GLY A 265 -8.45 -1.34 -7.05
C GLY A 265 -8.25 -2.08 -5.73
N ARG A 266 -8.66 -1.41 -4.65
CA ARG A 266 -8.52 -1.93 -3.28
C ARG A 266 -9.25 -3.27 -3.08
N ALA A 267 -10.35 -3.53 -3.79
CA ALA A 267 -11.08 -4.79 -3.65
C ALA A 267 -10.27 -5.98 -4.19
N ALA A 268 -9.56 -5.80 -5.32
CA ALA A 268 -8.63 -6.80 -5.82
C ALA A 268 -7.43 -6.97 -4.88
N PHE A 269 -6.87 -5.88 -4.37
CA PHE A 269 -5.78 -5.91 -3.40
C PHE A 269 -6.14 -6.74 -2.16
N ASP A 270 -7.36 -6.57 -1.61
CA ASP A 270 -7.80 -7.30 -0.43
C ASP A 270 -7.99 -8.80 -0.70
N THR A 271 -8.51 -9.19 -1.87
CA THR A 271 -8.64 -10.60 -2.22
C THR A 271 -7.29 -11.27 -2.54
N LEU A 272 -6.36 -10.53 -3.16
CA LEU A 272 -4.99 -10.98 -3.43
C LEU A 272 -4.22 -11.29 -2.13
N ARG A 273 -4.28 -10.39 -1.13
CA ARG A 273 -3.61 -10.61 0.16
C ARG A 273 -4.23 -11.78 0.93
N LEU A 274 -5.57 -11.93 0.88
CA LEU A 274 -6.29 -13.05 1.51
C LEU A 274 -5.83 -14.40 0.97
N GLU A 275 -5.70 -14.51 -0.35
CA GLU A 275 -5.24 -15.73 -0.99
C GLU A 275 -3.84 -16.16 -0.53
N LYS A 276 -2.97 -15.17 -0.17
CA LYS A 276 -1.64 -15.42 0.40
C LYS A 276 -1.66 -15.63 1.92
N GLY A 277 -2.81 -15.48 2.57
CA GLY A 277 -2.93 -15.55 4.02
C GLY A 277 -2.30 -14.36 4.76
N TYR A 278 -2.07 -13.23 4.08
CA TYR A 278 -1.57 -12.01 4.71
C TYR A 278 -2.68 -11.34 5.51
N ARG A 279 -2.40 -11.06 6.78
CA ARG A 279 -3.36 -10.47 7.72
C ARG A 279 -3.50 -8.98 7.49
N LEU A 280 -4.70 -8.47 7.68
CA LEU A 280 -5.00 -7.04 7.72
C LEU A 280 -5.24 -6.64 9.17
N TRP A 281 -4.43 -5.72 9.66
CA TRP A 281 -4.61 -5.20 11.01
C TRP A 281 -5.96 -4.46 11.15
N GLY A 282 -6.63 -4.70 12.28
CA GLY A 282 -7.96 -4.19 12.54
C GLY A 282 -9.11 -5.04 11.98
N VAL A 283 -8.78 -6.09 11.18
CA VAL A 283 -9.76 -7.05 10.64
C VAL A 283 -9.40 -8.47 11.05
N ASP A 284 -8.21 -8.96 10.65
CA ASP A 284 -7.79 -10.34 10.91
C ASP A 284 -6.94 -10.45 12.19
N MET A 285 -6.32 -9.37 12.61
CA MET A 285 -5.55 -9.27 13.84
C MET A 285 -5.66 -7.89 14.47
N HIS A 286 -5.67 -7.83 15.79
CA HIS A 286 -5.78 -6.61 16.61
C HIS A 286 -5.26 -6.86 18.03
N ALA A 287 -5.43 -5.91 18.95
CA ALA A 287 -4.86 -5.97 20.29
C ALA A 287 -5.35 -7.16 21.18
N GLU A 288 -6.43 -7.84 20.81
CA GLU A 288 -6.88 -9.06 21.50
C GLU A 288 -6.13 -10.33 21.03
N HIS A 289 -5.32 -10.23 19.98
CA HIS A 289 -4.50 -11.33 19.45
C HIS A 289 -3.05 -11.15 19.86
N GLN A 290 -2.43 -12.23 20.34
CA GLN A 290 -0.97 -12.30 20.48
C GLN A 290 -0.33 -12.75 19.17
N PRO A 291 0.95 -12.38 18.90
CA PRO A 291 1.62 -12.72 17.63
C PRO A 291 1.57 -14.21 17.28
N LEU A 292 1.79 -15.09 18.25
CA LEU A 292 1.76 -16.55 18.03
C LEU A 292 0.36 -17.09 17.71
N ALA A 293 -0.69 -16.44 18.18
CA ALA A 293 -2.07 -16.81 17.88
C ALA A 293 -2.52 -16.29 16.50
N ALA A 294 -1.93 -15.19 16.05
CA ALA A 294 -2.21 -14.64 14.74
C ALA A 294 -1.47 -15.35 13.58
N GLY A 295 -0.45 -16.14 13.88
CA GLY A 295 0.31 -16.98 12.92
C GLY A 295 1.56 -16.30 12.39
#